data_6ebd15a1bb8cf0b9b5ccd8e735335d7e
#
_entry.id   6ebd15a1bb8cf0b9b5ccd8e735335d7e
#
_cell.length_a   1.000
_cell.length_b   1.000
_cell.length_c   1.000
_cell.angle_alpha   90.00
_cell.angle_beta   90.00
_cell.angle_gamma   90.00
#
_symmetry.space_group_name_H-M   'P 1'
#
loop_
_entity.id
_entity.type
_entity.pdbx_description
1 polymer ?
#
loop_
_entity_poly.entity_id
_entity_poly.type
_entity_poly.pdbx_seq_one_letter_code
_entity_poly.pdbx_strand_id
1 'polypeptide(L)'
;MFSAFFRSLKQEFAGYNSKKLLADMMAGLTVCAVALPLALAFGVSSGASAASGLVTAIIAGVVIAILGGASYQVSGPTGAMSAVLVGIVAEYGLQGVFFACFAAGVLLLLAGVFKLGRLISFIPMPVIMGFTSGIAIIIAMGQIDNFFGTVSEGGSNLEKIASYGRLGFHPNMQAVLIGLLVVLVMAFWPKKWGARVPGSLVGIILATIVATVAGMDQLAVVGDIPKTLLLADRLSLGGLSFTMLENLLSPIVTIAALGMIESLLCGASASRMKGEAFNADQELIAQGVGNILLPLFGGVPATAAIARTSVAVKSGQQTRLTSVFHSLFLLASMFLLGGVMARLPLSALAGVLMVTAWRMNDWEGIRYIFRHKFKSGISQFLITMLATVVFDLTVAILLGVVYSAILYMAKSSHIHVNFSDIDANKLRSVEGKPPILETAGVAYITGALFFGAVDEFNHRMAEMPQYDHIILSMRGMPSVDVSGAQAMLELCEALKSQGKTVACCGMTEAVRSYFDRAGITELLGEESYFWSADQAILDLLDAEIVE
;
A
#
# COMPACT_ATOMS: atom_id res chain seq x y z
N MET A 1 6.96 -17.10 -16.09
CA MET A 1 5.96 -16.87 -15.04
C MET A 1 5.20 -18.15 -14.69
N PHE A 2 4.47 -18.79 -15.59
CA PHE A 2 3.73 -20.05 -15.33
C PHE A 2 4.60 -21.18 -14.78
N SER A 3 5.78 -21.41 -15.33
CA SER A 3 6.70 -22.46 -14.84
C SER A 3 7.16 -22.25 -13.40
N ALA A 4 7.38 -21.00 -12.99
CA ALA A 4 7.72 -20.64 -11.61
C ALA A 4 6.54 -20.87 -10.67
N PHE A 5 5.33 -20.53 -11.09
CA PHE A 5 4.10 -20.77 -10.33
C PHE A 5 3.84 -22.27 -10.09
N PHE A 6 3.93 -23.11 -11.14
CA PHE A 6 3.78 -24.56 -10.98
C PHE A 6 4.87 -25.18 -10.12
N ARG A 7 6.10 -24.61 -10.15
CA ARG A 7 7.18 -25.05 -9.28
C ARG A 7 6.89 -24.72 -7.81
N SER A 8 6.40 -23.51 -7.52
CA SER A 8 6.00 -23.13 -6.15
C SER A 8 4.84 -23.96 -5.63
N LEU A 9 3.84 -24.27 -6.46
CA LEU A 9 2.76 -25.19 -6.12
C LEU A 9 3.29 -26.58 -5.76
N LYS A 10 4.19 -27.14 -6.58
CA LYS A 10 4.77 -28.45 -6.30
C LYS A 10 5.57 -28.46 -5.00
N GLN A 11 6.26 -27.36 -4.67
CA GLN A 11 6.97 -27.21 -3.39
C GLN A 11 5.97 -27.11 -2.21
N GLU A 12 4.91 -26.33 -2.34
CA GLU A 12 3.88 -26.15 -1.32
C GLU A 12 3.22 -27.47 -0.93
N PHE A 13 2.93 -28.33 -1.91
CA PHE A 13 2.31 -29.64 -1.68
C PHE A 13 3.32 -30.77 -1.46
N ALA A 14 4.61 -30.50 -1.42
CA ALA A 14 5.62 -31.49 -1.11
C ALA A 14 5.45 -32.01 0.33
N GLY A 15 5.25 -33.33 0.47
CA GLY A 15 4.99 -33.95 1.76
C GLY A 15 3.65 -33.57 2.40
N TYR A 16 2.66 -33.18 1.58
CA TYR A 16 1.29 -32.98 2.06
C TYR A 16 0.66 -34.30 2.50
N ASN A 17 0.04 -34.31 3.67
CA ASN A 17 -0.52 -35.51 4.27
C ASN A 17 -1.84 -35.21 5.02
N SER A 18 -2.50 -36.24 5.55
CA SER A 18 -3.78 -36.13 6.25
C SER A 18 -3.72 -35.19 7.49
N LYS A 19 -2.58 -35.07 8.16
CA LYS A 19 -2.42 -34.16 9.30
C LYS A 19 -2.44 -32.70 8.83
N LYS A 20 -1.74 -32.40 7.73
CA LYS A 20 -1.75 -31.07 7.10
C LYS A 20 -3.12 -30.73 6.53
N LEU A 21 -3.81 -31.72 5.91
CA LEU A 21 -5.18 -31.54 5.44
C LEU A 21 -6.12 -31.17 6.59
N LEU A 22 -6.05 -31.86 7.72
CA LEU A 22 -6.88 -31.56 8.88
C LEU A 22 -6.55 -30.17 9.46
N ALA A 23 -5.27 -29.78 9.48
CA ALA A 23 -4.85 -28.45 9.91
C ALA A 23 -5.43 -27.36 9.00
N ASP A 24 -5.37 -27.52 7.67
CA ASP A 24 -5.97 -26.60 6.71
C ASP A 24 -7.49 -26.52 6.83
N MET A 25 -8.17 -27.65 7.05
CA MET A 25 -9.62 -27.68 7.30
C MET A 25 -9.99 -26.90 8.57
N MET A 26 -9.29 -27.15 9.68
CA MET A 26 -9.56 -26.48 10.96
C MET A 26 -9.25 -24.99 10.89
N ALA A 27 -8.14 -24.61 10.25
CA ALA A 27 -7.82 -23.21 9.99
C ALA A 27 -8.89 -22.56 9.08
N GLY A 28 -9.33 -23.24 8.02
CA GLY A 28 -10.39 -22.78 7.14
C GLY A 28 -11.73 -22.57 7.86
N LEU A 29 -12.10 -23.47 8.76
CA LEU A 29 -13.29 -23.32 9.60
C LEU A 29 -13.19 -22.10 10.54
N THR A 30 -12.03 -21.92 11.15
CA THR A 30 -11.77 -20.75 12.03
C THR A 30 -11.85 -19.44 11.24
N VAL A 31 -11.28 -19.41 10.04
CA VAL A 31 -11.37 -18.24 9.15
C VAL A 31 -12.81 -17.99 8.70
N CYS A 32 -13.57 -19.05 8.37
CA CYS A 32 -14.99 -18.94 8.02
C CYS A 32 -15.80 -18.28 9.14
N ALA A 33 -15.58 -18.68 10.39
CA ALA A 33 -16.28 -18.10 11.54
C ALA A 33 -16.02 -16.58 11.72
N VAL A 34 -14.83 -16.10 11.35
CA VAL A 34 -14.52 -14.65 11.34
C VAL A 34 -15.09 -13.98 10.10
N ALA A 35 -14.97 -14.62 8.95
CA ALA A 35 -15.28 -14.02 7.66
C ALA A 35 -16.77 -13.93 7.36
N LEU A 36 -17.58 -14.86 7.88
CA LEU A 36 -19.02 -14.90 7.65
C LEU A 36 -19.70 -13.57 8.02
N PRO A 37 -19.60 -13.07 9.29
CA PRO A 37 -20.20 -11.80 9.64
C PRO A 37 -19.62 -10.62 8.87
N LEU A 38 -18.31 -10.62 8.59
CA LEU A 38 -17.66 -9.56 7.85
C LEU A 38 -18.10 -9.53 6.37
N ALA A 39 -18.28 -10.69 5.75
CA ALA A 39 -18.74 -10.78 4.37
C ALA A 39 -20.16 -10.20 4.21
N LEU A 40 -21.07 -10.56 5.11
CA LEU A 40 -22.42 -10.01 5.14
C LEU A 40 -22.40 -8.50 5.37
N ALA A 41 -21.64 -8.06 6.37
CA ALA A 41 -21.55 -6.65 6.73
C ALA A 41 -20.93 -5.78 5.61
N PHE A 42 -19.86 -6.24 4.95
CA PHE A 42 -19.24 -5.52 3.84
C PHE A 42 -20.10 -5.54 2.58
N GLY A 43 -20.86 -6.61 2.35
CA GLY A 43 -21.86 -6.61 1.28
C GLY A 43 -22.89 -5.49 1.45
N VAL A 44 -23.51 -5.42 2.64
CA VAL A 44 -24.48 -4.38 2.96
C VAL A 44 -23.84 -2.98 2.95
N SER A 45 -22.68 -2.81 3.57
CA SER A 45 -22.01 -1.52 3.66
C SER A 45 -21.47 -1.00 2.32
N SER A 46 -21.34 -1.84 1.31
CA SER A 46 -21.00 -1.42 -0.05
C SER A 46 -22.19 -0.90 -0.87
N GLY A 47 -23.39 -0.89 -0.28
CA GLY A 47 -24.63 -0.56 -1.00
C GLY A 47 -25.19 -1.70 -1.84
N ALA A 48 -24.58 -2.89 -1.77
CA ALA A 48 -25.07 -4.11 -2.39
C ALA A 48 -25.88 -4.94 -1.36
N SER A 49 -26.09 -6.22 -1.62
CA SER A 49 -26.76 -7.13 -0.67
C SER A 49 -25.75 -7.87 0.20
N ALA A 50 -26.20 -8.36 1.35
CA ALA A 50 -25.40 -9.29 2.17
C ALA A 50 -25.02 -10.55 1.39
N ALA A 51 -25.90 -11.02 0.51
CA ALA A 51 -25.63 -12.14 -0.39
C ALA A 51 -24.47 -11.84 -1.35
N SER A 52 -24.38 -10.63 -1.92
CA SER A 52 -23.27 -10.22 -2.78
C SER A 52 -21.93 -10.28 -2.03
N GLY A 53 -21.89 -9.84 -0.77
CA GLY A 53 -20.69 -9.95 0.06
C GLY A 53 -20.29 -11.40 0.33
N LEU A 54 -21.27 -12.26 0.61
CA LEU A 54 -21.03 -13.68 0.86
C LEU A 54 -20.54 -14.41 -0.40
N VAL A 55 -21.19 -14.18 -1.55
CA VAL A 55 -20.76 -14.71 -2.86
C VAL A 55 -19.34 -14.24 -3.20
N THR A 56 -19.03 -12.98 -2.92
CA THR A 56 -17.66 -12.45 -3.08
C THR A 56 -16.66 -13.26 -2.24
N ALA A 57 -16.92 -13.47 -0.96
CA ALA A 57 -16.02 -14.20 -0.08
C ALA A 57 -15.82 -15.67 -0.53
N ILE A 58 -16.88 -16.32 -1.03
CA ILE A 58 -16.84 -17.69 -1.51
C ILE A 58 -15.99 -17.77 -2.80
N ILE A 59 -16.31 -17.00 -3.81
CA ILE A 59 -15.64 -17.07 -5.12
C ILE A 59 -14.21 -16.57 -5.06
N ALA A 60 -13.98 -15.40 -4.43
CA ALA A 60 -12.65 -14.85 -4.27
C ALA A 60 -11.75 -15.79 -3.46
N GLY A 61 -12.26 -16.35 -2.37
CA GLY A 61 -11.51 -17.27 -1.53
C GLY A 61 -11.08 -18.57 -2.22
N VAL A 62 -11.83 -19.04 -3.23
CA VAL A 62 -11.42 -20.19 -4.08
C VAL A 62 -10.50 -19.74 -5.20
N VAL A 63 -10.97 -18.83 -6.04
CA VAL A 63 -10.29 -18.48 -7.32
C VAL A 63 -8.94 -17.81 -7.04
N ILE A 64 -8.94 -16.80 -6.17
CA ILE A 64 -7.72 -16.04 -5.87
C ILE A 64 -6.72 -16.91 -5.11
N ALA A 65 -7.18 -17.75 -4.18
CA ALA A 65 -6.26 -18.63 -3.46
C ALA A 65 -5.58 -19.64 -4.38
N ILE A 66 -6.32 -20.26 -5.30
CA ILE A 66 -5.77 -21.27 -6.23
C ILE A 66 -4.71 -20.64 -7.13
N LEU A 67 -4.96 -19.44 -7.65
CA LEU A 67 -4.08 -18.73 -8.58
C LEU A 67 -3.05 -17.84 -7.89
N GLY A 68 -3.19 -17.58 -6.59
CA GLY A 68 -2.44 -16.59 -5.83
C GLY A 68 -0.93 -16.79 -5.78
N GLY A 69 -0.24 -15.69 -5.55
CA GLY A 69 1.22 -15.64 -5.40
C GLY A 69 1.73 -16.07 -4.03
N ALA A 70 0.82 -16.43 -3.11
CA ALA A 70 1.12 -16.87 -1.76
C ALA A 70 0.27 -18.08 -1.37
N SER A 71 0.79 -18.92 -0.47
CA SER A 71 0.10 -20.10 0.07
C SER A 71 -0.89 -19.74 1.19
N TYR A 72 -0.93 -18.49 1.64
CA TYR A 72 -1.49 -18.10 2.93
C TYR A 72 -2.54 -16.98 2.87
N GLN A 73 -2.76 -16.34 1.73
CA GLN A 73 -3.71 -15.23 1.64
C GLN A 73 -5.17 -15.71 1.58
N VAL A 74 -6.05 -14.94 2.25
CA VAL A 74 -7.49 -15.11 2.22
C VAL A 74 -8.14 -13.85 1.67
N SER A 75 -8.70 -13.94 0.47
CA SER A 75 -9.35 -12.84 -0.25
C SER A 75 -10.86 -12.82 -0.05
N GLY A 76 -11.47 -11.67 -0.29
CA GLY A 76 -12.92 -11.46 -0.24
C GLY A 76 -13.25 -9.96 -0.05
N PRO A 77 -14.49 -9.59 0.26
CA PRO A 77 -14.87 -8.20 0.44
C PRO A 77 -14.14 -7.59 1.64
N THR A 78 -13.74 -6.32 1.53
CA THR A 78 -13.02 -5.57 2.59
C THR A 78 -13.72 -4.25 2.89
N GLY A 79 -13.42 -3.68 4.06
CA GLY A 79 -13.99 -2.41 4.47
C GLY A 79 -13.55 -1.24 3.61
N ALA A 80 -12.29 -1.22 3.17
CA ALA A 80 -11.77 -0.20 2.28
C ALA A 80 -12.51 -0.23 0.93
N MET A 81 -12.67 -1.43 0.36
CA MET A 81 -13.42 -1.62 -0.88
C MET A 81 -14.87 -1.17 -0.72
N SER A 82 -15.55 -1.57 0.37
CA SER A 82 -16.93 -1.16 0.63
C SER A 82 -17.10 0.35 0.70
N ALA A 83 -16.14 1.06 1.27
CA ALA A 83 -16.16 2.52 1.36
C ALA A 83 -16.14 3.22 -0.01
N VAL A 84 -15.42 2.66 -0.98
CA VAL A 84 -15.40 3.13 -2.38
C VAL A 84 -16.73 2.85 -3.06
N LEU A 85 -17.27 1.66 -2.85
CA LEU A 85 -18.41 1.16 -3.59
C LEU A 85 -19.71 1.91 -3.30
N VAL A 86 -19.88 2.41 -2.07
CA VAL A 86 -21.08 3.19 -1.68
C VAL A 86 -21.29 4.38 -2.62
N GLY A 87 -20.23 5.14 -2.93
CA GLY A 87 -20.32 6.28 -3.85
C GLY A 87 -20.69 5.83 -5.27
N ILE A 88 -20.08 4.73 -5.73
CA ILE A 88 -20.34 4.19 -7.08
C ILE A 88 -21.78 3.66 -7.19
N VAL A 89 -22.29 2.99 -6.14
CA VAL A 89 -23.68 2.53 -6.10
C VAL A 89 -24.66 3.71 -6.12
N ALA A 90 -24.37 4.77 -5.38
CA ALA A 90 -25.24 5.95 -5.32
C ALA A 90 -25.33 6.67 -6.66
N GLU A 91 -24.27 6.71 -7.45
CA GLU A 91 -24.20 7.45 -8.70
C GLU A 91 -24.53 6.58 -9.93
N TYR A 92 -24.04 5.34 -9.96
CA TYR A 92 -24.11 4.45 -11.14
C TYR A 92 -24.89 3.15 -10.90
N GLY A 93 -25.43 2.96 -9.68
CA GLY A 93 -26.12 1.73 -9.31
C GLY A 93 -25.21 0.49 -9.23
N LEU A 94 -25.82 -0.67 -9.01
CA LEU A 94 -25.10 -1.95 -8.90
C LEU A 94 -24.43 -2.37 -10.22
N GLN A 95 -25.03 -2.06 -11.37
CA GLN A 95 -24.42 -2.37 -12.66
C GLN A 95 -23.13 -1.59 -12.88
N GLY A 96 -23.05 -0.34 -12.41
CA GLY A 96 -21.81 0.44 -12.40
C GLY A 96 -20.72 -0.22 -11.57
N VAL A 97 -21.05 -0.74 -10.39
CA VAL A 97 -20.12 -1.48 -9.54
C VAL A 97 -19.62 -2.76 -10.21
N PHE A 98 -20.52 -3.55 -10.80
CA PHE A 98 -20.15 -4.80 -11.46
C PHE A 98 -19.24 -4.55 -12.66
N PHE A 99 -19.55 -3.53 -13.46
CA PHE A 99 -18.70 -3.15 -14.58
C PHE A 99 -17.33 -2.63 -14.12
N ALA A 100 -17.31 -1.75 -13.12
CA ALA A 100 -16.07 -1.22 -12.56
C ALA A 100 -15.20 -2.35 -11.96
N CYS A 101 -15.82 -3.32 -11.27
CA CYS A 101 -15.14 -4.51 -10.76
C CYS A 101 -14.49 -5.34 -11.89
N PHE A 102 -15.25 -5.62 -12.95
CA PHE A 102 -14.75 -6.36 -14.11
C PHE A 102 -13.55 -5.66 -14.75
N ALA A 103 -13.70 -4.37 -15.06
CA ALA A 103 -12.65 -3.58 -15.69
C ALA A 103 -11.42 -3.39 -14.78
N ALA A 104 -11.62 -3.18 -13.48
CA ALA A 104 -10.53 -3.15 -12.48
C ALA A 104 -9.81 -4.50 -12.39
N GLY A 105 -10.55 -5.61 -12.50
CA GLY A 105 -9.97 -6.95 -12.60
C GLY A 105 -9.05 -7.11 -13.81
N VAL A 106 -9.44 -6.56 -14.98
CA VAL A 106 -8.60 -6.54 -16.17
C VAL A 106 -7.33 -5.70 -15.94
N LEU A 107 -7.44 -4.52 -15.29
CA LEU A 107 -6.28 -3.70 -14.96
C LEU A 107 -5.32 -4.42 -14.00
N LEU A 108 -5.83 -5.10 -12.97
CA LEU A 108 -5.02 -5.88 -12.05
C LEU A 108 -4.29 -7.04 -12.75
N LEU A 109 -4.99 -7.73 -13.64
CA LEU A 109 -4.40 -8.80 -14.44
C LEU A 109 -3.24 -8.26 -15.29
N LEU A 110 -3.45 -7.13 -16.00
CA LEU A 110 -2.43 -6.47 -16.81
C LEU A 110 -1.27 -6.02 -15.94
N ALA A 111 -1.54 -5.41 -14.76
CA ALA A 111 -0.51 -5.00 -13.82
C ALA A 111 0.39 -6.17 -13.38
N GLY A 112 -0.20 -7.35 -13.13
CA GLY A 112 0.56 -8.56 -12.82
C GLY A 112 1.39 -9.06 -14.00
N VAL A 113 0.83 -9.06 -15.22
CA VAL A 113 1.53 -9.47 -16.45
C VAL A 113 2.72 -8.55 -16.75
N PHE A 114 2.54 -7.23 -16.59
CA PHE A 114 3.60 -6.23 -16.77
C PHE A 114 4.56 -6.11 -15.57
N LYS A 115 4.42 -6.98 -14.55
CA LYS A 115 5.29 -7.04 -13.37
C LYS A 115 5.31 -5.76 -12.54
N LEU A 116 4.17 -5.10 -12.40
CA LEU A 116 4.01 -3.88 -11.62
C LEU A 116 3.88 -4.13 -10.11
N GLY A 117 3.93 -5.38 -9.64
CA GLY A 117 3.87 -5.72 -8.22
C GLY A 117 4.95 -5.06 -7.36
N ARG A 118 6.06 -4.65 -7.96
CA ARG A 118 7.15 -3.91 -7.27
C ARG A 118 6.78 -2.47 -6.93
N LEU A 119 5.76 -1.88 -7.58
CA LEU A 119 5.38 -0.47 -7.34
C LEU A 119 4.97 -0.22 -5.89
N ILE A 120 4.48 -1.22 -5.19
CA ILE A 120 4.11 -1.11 -3.77
C ILE A 120 5.30 -0.69 -2.88
N SER A 121 6.54 -1.05 -3.25
CA SER A 121 7.73 -0.70 -2.48
C SER A 121 8.07 0.81 -2.49
N PHE A 122 7.47 1.57 -3.41
CA PHE A 122 7.61 3.03 -3.46
C PHE A 122 6.65 3.78 -2.55
N ILE A 123 5.67 3.09 -1.94
CA ILE A 123 4.72 3.72 -1.01
C ILE A 123 5.31 3.68 0.41
N PRO A 124 5.63 4.83 1.01
CA PRO A 124 6.18 4.86 2.37
C PRO A 124 5.18 4.37 3.42
N MET A 125 5.69 3.72 4.46
CA MET A 125 4.86 3.17 5.53
C MET A 125 3.93 4.21 6.22
N PRO A 126 4.35 5.47 6.49
CA PRO A 126 3.44 6.47 7.06
C PRO A 126 2.24 6.81 6.16
N VAL A 127 2.42 6.77 4.83
CA VAL A 127 1.32 6.97 3.86
C VAL A 127 0.32 5.83 3.96
N ILE A 128 0.80 4.58 4.02
CA ILE A 128 -0.05 3.40 4.18
C ILE A 128 -0.84 3.46 5.49
N MET A 129 -0.18 3.81 6.60
CA MET A 129 -0.84 3.96 7.90
C MET A 129 -1.89 5.07 7.89
N GLY A 130 -1.57 6.22 7.28
CA GLY A 130 -2.51 7.34 7.12
C GLY A 130 -3.73 6.94 6.30
N PHE A 131 -3.50 6.30 5.16
CA PHE A 131 -4.54 5.77 4.29
C PHE A 131 -5.45 4.77 5.03
N THR A 132 -4.87 3.77 5.72
CA THR A 132 -5.64 2.77 6.47
C THR A 132 -6.45 3.40 7.61
N SER A 133 -5.88 4.40 8.30
CA SER A 133 -6.60 5.14 9.35
C SER A 133 -7.74 5.99 8.79
N GLY A 134 -7.55 6.63 7.64
CA GLY A 134 -8.61 7.35 6.94
C GLY A 134 -9.77 6.44 6.55
N ILE A 135 -9.47 5.25 6.00
CA ILE A 135 -10.47 4.23 5.70
C ILE A 135 -11.22 3.78 6.95
N ALA A 136 -10.52 3.59 8.07
CA ALA A 136 -11.16 3.21 9.33
C ALA A 136 -12.20 4.26 9.78
N ILE A 137 -11.87 5.55 9.62
CA ILE A 137 -12.80 6.65 9.88
C ILE A 137 -14.01 6.59 8.94
N ILE A 138 -13.78 6.41 7.63
CA ILE A 138 -14.84 6.32 6.62
C ILE A 138 -15.79 5.16 6.91
N ILE A 139 -15.25 3.98 7.28
CA ILE A 139 -16.06 2.81 7.64
C ILE A 139 -16.92 3.13 8.87
N ALA A 140 -16.33 3.71 9.92
CA ALA A 140 -17.05 4.04 11.13
C ALA A 140 -18.17 5.07 10.85
N MET A 141 -17.89 6.10 10.06
CA MET A 141 -18.88 7.09 9.63
C MET A 141 -20.03 6.47 8.82
N GLY A 142 -19.70 5.57 7.89
CA GLY A 142 -20.68 4.86 7.06
C GLY A 142 -21.58 3.90 7.83
N GLN A 143 -21.24 3.56 9.07
CA GLN A 143 -22.06 2.69 9.92
C GLN A 143 -22.99 3.44 10.88
N ILE A 144 -22.98 4.77 10.91
CA ILE A 144 -23.79 5.55 11.84
C ILE A 144 -25.28 5.24 11.66
N ASP A 145 -25.78 5.22 10.42
CA ASP A 145 -27.20 4.92 10.15
C ASP A 145 -27.61 3.55 10.69
N ASN A 146 -26.85 2.52 10.34
CA ASN A 146 -27.14 1.15 10.76
C ASN A 146 -26.99 0.95 12.28
N PHE A 147 -26.00 1.60 12.89
CA PHE A 147 -25.71 1.46 14.32
C PHE A 147 -26.79 2.14 15.17
N PHE A 148 -27.19 3.36 14.78
CA PHE A 148 -28.17 4.14 15.50
C PHE A 148 -29.61 3.91 14.99
N GLY A 149 -29.81 3.17 13.91
CA GLY A 149 -31.13 2.98 13.31
C GLY A 149 -31.72 4.29 12.79
N THR A 150 -30.86 5.17 12.25
CA THR A 150 -31.22 6.48 11.68
C THR A 150 -31.18 6.42 10.16
N VAL A 151 -31.58 7.50 9.52
CA VAL A 151 -31.52 7.67 8.07
C VAL A 151 -30.79 8.96 7.74
N SER A 152 -29.84 8.90 6.81
CA SER A 152 -29.12 10.06 6.28
C SER A 152 -29.27 10.18 4.78
N GLU A 153 -29.02 11.37 4.23
CA GLU A 153 -29.01 11.66 2.80
C GLU A 153 -27.64 12.19 2.37
N GLY A 154 -27.19 11.83 1.18
CA GLY A 154 -25.95 12.31 0.57
C GLY A 154 -25.16 11.21 -0.12
N GLY A 155 -24.35 11.59 -1.08
CA GLY A 155 -23.47 10.69 -1.84
C GLY A 155 -22.16 10.37 -1.10
N SER A 156 -21.70 11.26 -0.21
CA SER A 156 -20.49 11.09 0.60
C SER A 156 -20.79 10.94 2.08
N ASN A 157 -19.87 10.34 2.84
CA ASN A 157 -20.04 10.18 4.29
C ASN A 157 -20.10 11.53 5.03
N LEU A 158 -19.41 12.56 4.54
CA LEU A 158 -19.47 13.91 5.10
C LEU A 158 -20.83 14.55 4.86
N GLU A 159 -21.40 14.40 3.66
CA GLU A 159 -22.75 14.87 3.34
C GLU A 159 -23.81 14.16 4.18
N LYS A 160 -23.68 12.85 4.38
CA LYS A 160 -24.56 12.07 5.26
C LYS A 160 -24.57 12.64 6.68
N ILE A 161 -23.39 12.90 7.26
CA ILE A 161 -23.30 13.50 8.59
C ILE A 161 -23.89 14.89 8.62
N ALA A 162 -23.60 15.72 7.62
CA ALA A 162 -24.18 17.07 7.52
C ALA A 162 -25.72 17.02 7.38
N SER A 163 -26.27 15.99 6.76
CA SER A 163 -27.72 15.82 6.57
C SER A 163 -28.48 15.66 7.88
N TYR A 164 -27.87 15.15 8.95
CA TYR A 164 -28.49 15.06 10.27
C TYR A 164 -28.83 16.44 10.86
N GLY A 165 -28.11 17.50 10.47
CA GLY A 165 -28.45 18.87 10.87
C GLY A 165 -29.78 19.34 10.28
N ARG A 166 -30.19 18.83 9.13
CA ARG A 166 -31.44 19.15 8.42
C ARG A 166 -32.55 18.16 8.76
N LEU A 167 -32.25 16.86 8.74
CA LEU A 167 -33.21 15.76 8.92
C LEU A 167 -33.55 15.53 10.42
N GLY A 168 -32.66 15.96 11.32
CA GLY A 168 -32.66 15.56 12.72
C GLY A 168 -31.97 14.21 12.94
N PHE A 169 -31.40 14.05 14.13
CA PHE A 169 -30.82 12.78 14.55
C PHE A 169 -31.79 12.07 15.49
N HIS A 170 -32.45 11.02 14.98
CA HIS A 170 -33.48 10.26 15.70
C HIS A 170 -33.04 8.81 15.91
N PRO A 171 -32.23 8.50 16.95
CA PRO A 171 -31.72 7.17 17.17
C PRO A 171 -32.81 6.20 17.64
N ASN A 172 -32.83 4.99 17.05
CA ASN A 172 -33.61 3.87 17.55
C ASN A 172 -32.84 3.18 18.69
N MET A 173 -33.37 3.33 19.92
CA MET A 173 -32.69 2.78 21.10
C MET A 173 -32.51 1.26 21.06
N GLN A 174 -33.38 0.52 20.37
CA GLN A 174 -33.20 -0.93 20.18
C GLN A 174 -31.96 -1.22 19.29
N ALA A 175 -31.79 -0.46 18.21
CA ALA A 175 -30.63 -0.58 17.35
C ALA A 175 -29.32 -0.25 18.10
N VAL A 176 -29.33 0.85 18.88
CA VAL A 176 -28.18 1.26 19.71
C VAL A 176 -27.81 0.17 20.73
N LEU A 177 -28.79 -0.39 21.43
CA LEU A 177 -28.54 -1.43 22.43
C LEU A 177 -27.94 -2.70 21.79
N ILE A 178 -28.45 -3.11 20.63
CA ILE A 178 -27.93 -4.28 19.90
C ILE A 178 -26.52 -4.01 19.35
N GLY A 179 -26.28 -2.85 18.75
CA GLY A 179 -24.95 -2.46 18.27
C GLY A 179 -23.94 -2.37 19.41
N LEU A 180 -24.31 -1.74 20.52
CA LEU A 180 -23.47 -1.61 21.71
C LEU A 180 -23.17 -2.98 22.35
N LEU A 181 -24.15 -3.89 22.42
CA LEU A 181 -23.95 -5.26 22.90
C LEU A 181 -22.82 -5.94 22.12
N VAL A 182 -22.84 -5.85 20.79
CA VAL A 182 -21.79 -6.46 19.94
C VAL A 182 -20.44 -5.79 20.18
N VAL A 183 -20.38 -4.47 20.26
CA VAL A 183 -19.14 -3.72 20.55
C VAL A 183 -18.55 -4.15 21.88
N LEU A 184 -19.36 -4.25 22.95
CA LEU A 184 -18.91 -4.68 24.28
C LEU A 184 -18.42 -6.13 24.27
N VAL A 185 -19.17 -7.04 23.64
CA VAL A 185 -18.74 -8.44 23.50
C VAL A 185 -17.37 -8.50 22.79
N MET A 186 -17.20 -7.81 21.67
CA MET A 186 -15.94 -7.82 20.93
C MET A 186 -14.79 -7.12 21.67
N ALA A 187 -15.07 -6.08 22.45
CA ALA A 187 -14.07 -5.35 23.23
C ALA A 187 -13.55 -6.17 24.42
N PHE A 188 -14.44 -6.84 25.14
CA PHE A 188 -14.13 -7.62 26.34
C PHE A 188 -13.88 -9.10 26.10
N TRP A 189 -13.96 -9.57 24.82
CA TRP A 189 -13.77 -10.97 24.49
C TRP A 189 -12.34 -11.43 24.84
N PRO A 190 -12.16 -12.46 25.68
CA PRO A 190 -10.85 -12.90 26.13
C PRO A 190 -9.98 -13.37 24.95
N LYS A 191 -8.74 -12.86 24.88
CA LYS A 191 -7.78 -13.22 23.82
C LYS A 191 -7.54 -14.74 23.72
N LYS A 192 -7.59 -15.45 24.87
CA LYS A 192 -7.42 -16.91 24.92
C LYS A 192 -8.55 -17.66 24.19
N TRP A 193 -9.78 -17.14 24.24
CA TRP A 193 -10.93 -17.74 23.56
C TRP A 193 -11.04 -17.28 22.11
N GLY A 194 -10.58 -16.07 21.83
CA GLY A 194 -10.60 -15.48 20.49
C GLY A 194 -9.83 -16.27 19.43
N ALA A 195 -8.86 -17.10 19.84
CA ALA A 195 -8.15 -18.02 18.96
C ALA A 195 -9.02 -19.21 18.48
N ARG A 196 -10.06 -19.59 19.24
CA ARG A 196 -10.96 -20.72 18.91
C ARG A 196 -12.32 -20.25 18.44
N VAL A 197 -12.88 -19.23 19.08
CA VAL A 197 -14.21 -18.68 18.78
C VAL A 197 -14.11 -17.17 18.66
N PRO A 198 -14.32 -16.60 17.47
CA PRO A 198 -14.24 -15.15 17.26
C PRO A 198 -15.31 -14.39 18.04
N GLY A 199 -14.91 -13.29 18.70
CA GLY A 199 -15.84 -12.46 19.45
C GLY A 199 -16.92 -11.80 18.55
N SER A 200 -16.63 -11.56 17.28
CA SER A 200 -17.62 -11.06 16.30
C SER A 200 -18.76 -12.05 16.08
N LEU A 201 -18.44 -13.35 15.93
CA LEU A 201 -19.45 -14.39 15.77
C LEU A 201 -20.33 -14.50 17.02
N VAL A 202 -19.70 -14.54 18.21
CA VAL A 202 -20.44 -14.60 19.48
C VAL A 202 -21.30 -13.36 19.69
N GLY A 203 -20.76 -12.18 19.40
CA GLY A 203 -21.49 -10.93 19.51
C GLY A 203 -22.75 -10.91 18.63
N ILE A 204 -22.64 -11.34 17.39
CA ILE A 204 -23.78 -11.41 16.47
C ILE A 204 -24.81 -12.44 16.91
N ILE A 205 -24.38 -13.65 17.32
CA ILE A 205 -25.30 -14.69 17.81
C ILE A 205 -26.07 -14.17 19.02
N LEU A 206 -25.38 -13.61 20.02
CA LEU A 206 -26.02 -13.05 21.20
C LEU A 206 -26.98 -11.90 20.85
N ALA A 207 -26.57 -10.98 19.97
CA ALA A 207 -27.38 -9.87 19.50
C ALA A 207 -28.66 -10.37 18.81
N THR A 208 -28.57 -11.39 17.98
CA THR A 208 -29.70 -11.98 17.28
C THR A 208 -30.67 -12.68 18.25
N ILE A 209 -30.11 -13.43 19.22
CA ILE A 209 -30.92 -14.07 20.27
C ILE A 209 -31.66 -13.01 21.08
N VAL A 210 -30.96 -11.97 21.55
CA VAL A 210 -31.57 -10.90 22.35
C VAL A 210 -32.66 -10.18 21.56
N ALA A 211 -32.40 -9.81 20.29
CA ALA A 211 -33.36 -9.16 19.43
C ALA A 211 -34.62 -10.02 19.23
N THR A 212 -34.45 -11.33 19.02
CA THR A 212 -35.57 -12.28 18.81
C THR A 212 -36.37 -12.50 20.09
N VAL A 213 -35.70 -12.74 21.22
CA VAL A 213 -36.37 -13.01 22.52
C VAL A 213 -37.08 -11.78 23.07
N ALA A 214 -36.47 -10.57 22.87
CA ALA A 214 -37.06 -9.30 23.31
C ALA A 214 -38.15 -8.77 22.36
N GLY A 215 -38.46 -9.46 21.26
CA GLY A 215 -39.50 -9.04 20.28
C GLY A 215 -39.17 -7.69 19.62
N MET A 216 -37.90 -7.47 19.26
CA MET A 216 -37.46 -6.22 18.64
C MET A 216 -37.75 -6.20 17.13
N ASP A 217 -39.02 -6.29 16.75
CA ASP A 217 -39.45 -6.44 15.34
C ASP A 217 -39.23 -5.19 14.47
N GLN A 218 -38.90 -4.06 15.08
CA GLN A 218 -38.63 -2.79 14.35
C GLN A 218 -37.16 -2.66 13.89
N LEU A 219 -36.31 -3.62 14.19
CA LEU A 219 -34.92 -3.61 13.76
C LEU A 219 -34.79 -3.96 12.29
N ALA A 220 -34.03 -3.15 11.55
CA ALA A 220 -33.62 -3.53 10.21
C ALA A 220 -32.72 -4.78 10.26
N VAL A 221 -33.03 -5.77 9.42
CA VAL A 221 -32.33 -7.05 9.34
C VAL A 221 -31.69 -7.23 7.97
N VAL A 222 -30.77 -8.21 7.87
CA VAL A 222 -30.04 -8.54 6.64
C VAL A 222 -30.97 -8.85 5.47
N GLY A 223 -32.11 -9.47 5.73
CA GLY A 223 -33.03 -9.91 4.69
C GLY A 223 -32.64 -11.25 4.06
N ASP A 224 -33.38 -11.65 3.04
CA ASP A 224 -33.29 -12.98 2.47
C ASP A 224 -31.93 -13.24 1.79
N ILE A 225 -31.35 -14.41 2.08
CA ILE A 225 -30.12 -14.88 1.46
C ILE A 225 -30.46 -16.03 0.52
N PRO A 226 -30.38 -15.81 -0.80
CA PRO A 226 -30.73 -16.82 -1.78
C PRO A 226 -29.77 -18.00 -1.72
N LYS A 227 -30.30 -19.21 -1.84
CA LYS A 227 -29.51 -20.45 -1.88
C LYS A 227 -28.92 -20.71 -3.27
N THR A 228 -28.24 -19.71 -3.81
CA THR A 228 -27.56 -19.78 -5.11
C THR A 228 -26.35 -18.88 -5.14
N LEU A 229 -25.29 -19.31 -5.83
CA LEU A 229 -24.13 -18.48 -6.10
C LEU A 229 -24.38 -17.51 -7.26
N LEU A 230 -25.36 -17.79 -8.12
CA LEU A 230 -25.69 -16.95 -9.26
C LEU A 230 -26.83 -16.01 -8.85
N LEU A 231 -26.47 -14.81 -8.37
CA LEU A 231 -27.44 -13.84 -7.90
C LEU A 231 -28.25 -13.26 -9.08
N ALA A 232 -29.46 -12.78 -8.79
CA ALA A 232 -30.30 -12.11 -9.79
C ALA A 232 -29.64 -10.82 -10.28
N ASP A 233 -29.16 -10.01 -9.34
CA ASP A 233 -28.36 -8.82 -9.62
C ASP A 233 -26.91 -9.24 -9.89
N ARG A 234 -26.52 -9.23 -11.15
CA ARG A 234 -25.17 -9.53 -11.63
C ARG A 234 -24.85 -8.72 -12.89
N LEU A 235 -23.60 -8.76 -13.32
CA LEU A 235 -23.16 -8.05 -14.53
C LEU A 235 -24.01 -8.43 -15.75
N SER A 236 -24.65 -7.43 -16.34
CA SER A 236 -25.36 -7.54 -17.61
C SER A 236 -24.57 -6.81 -18.71
N LEU A 237 -24.19 -7.54 -19.76
CA LEU A 237 -23.43 -6.97 -20.87
C LEU A 237 -24.30 -6.10 -21.80
N GLY A 238 -25.64 -6.21 -21.71
CA GLY A 238 -26.59 -5.50 -22.60
C GLY A 238 -26.71 -3.99 -22.33
N GLY A 239 -26.20 -3.49 -21.18
CA GLY A 239 -26.27 -2.08 -20.79
C GLY A 239 -24.95 -1.30 -20.93
N LEU A 240 -23.91 -1.92 -21.48
CA LEU A 240 -22.59 -1.31 -21.60
C LEU A 240 -22.56 -0.27 -22.71
N SER A 241 -22.28 1.00 -22.37
CA SER A 241 -22.01 2.08 -23.33
C SER A 241 -20.59 2.60 -23.16
N PHE A 242 -20.05 3.19 -24.23
CA PHE A 242 -18.75 3.84 -24.17
C PHE A 242 -18.74 5.02 -23.18
N THR A 243 -19.83 5.74 -23.10
CA THR A 243 -20.05 6.85 -22.14
C THR A 243 -19.99 6.35 -20.69
N MET A 244 -20.53 5.16 -20.41
CA MET A 244 -20.44 4.54 -19.07
C MET A 244 -19.01 4.17 -18.71
N LEU A 245 -18.21 3.68 -19.68
CA LEU A 245 -16.79 3.40 -19.46
C LEU A 245 -16.01 4.67 -19.13
N GLU A 246 -16.26 5.76 -19.84
CA GLU A 246 -15.62 7.05 -19.62
C GLU A 246 -15.92 7.59 -18.22
N ASN A 247 -17.18 7.58 -17.80
CA ASN A 247 -17.61 8.04 -16.48
C ASN A 247 -17.08 7.15 -15.34
N LEU A 248 -16.92 5.85 -15.57
CA LEU A 248 -16.42 4.89 -14.58
C LEU A 248 -14.89 4.77 -14.56
N LEU A 249 -14.15 5.53 -15.37
CA LEU A 249 -12.69 5.39 -15.45
C LEU A 249 -12.01 5.66 -14.08
N SER A 250 -12.41 6.71 -13.36
CA SER A 250 -11.92 7.01 -12.03
C SER A 250 -12.27 5.90 -11.02
N PRO A 251 -13.50 5.45 -10.87
CA PRO A 251 -13.88 4.27 -10.09
C PRO A 251 -13.07 3.01 -10.43
N ILE A 252 -12.89 2.70 -11.71
CA ILE A 252 -12.14 1.52 -12.17
C ILE A 252 -10.68 1.59 -11.67
N VAL A 253 -10.02 2.72 -11.89
CA VAL A 253 -8.64 2.94 -11.44
C VAL A 253 -8.55 2.88 -9.91
N THR A 254 -9.52 3.46 -9.20
CA THR A 254 -9.60 3.43 -7.73
C THR A 254 -9.69 1.99 -7.21
N ILE A 255 -10.61 1.19 -7.74
CA ILE A 255 -10.78 -0.22 -7.35
C ILE A 255 -9.50 -1.02 -7.66
N ALA A 256 -8.90 -0.83 -8.83
CA ALA A 256 -7.67 -1.51 -9.21
C ALA A 256 -6.48 -1.12 -8.31
N ALA A 257 -6.27 0.17 -8.06
CA ALA A 257 -5.21 0.67 -7.20
C ALA A 257 -5.36 0.16 -5.75
N LEU A 258 -6.59 0.25 -5.21
CA LEU A 258 -6.90 -0.25 -3.87
C LEU A 258 -6.71 -1.77 -3.79
N GLY A 259 -7.20 -2.52 -4.79
CA GLY A 259 -7.02 -3.96 -4.89
C GLY A 259 -5.55 -4.36 -4.92
N MET A 260 -4.71 -3.65 -5.68
CA MET A 260 -3.28 -3.84 -5.73
C MET A 260 -2.63 -3.57 -4.36
N ILE A 261 -2.89 -2.41 -3.76
CA ILE A 261 -2.28 -1.98 -2.50
C ILE A 261 -2.66 -2.92 -1.36
N GLU A 262 -3.94 -3.18 -1.13
CA GLU A 262 -4.39 -4.05 -0.03
C GLU A 262 -3.84 -5.47 -0.18
N SER A 263 -3.90 -6.05 -1.39
CA SER A 263 -3.47 -7.42 -1.61
C SER A 263 -1.96 -7.59 -1.47
N LEU A 264 -1.18 -6.66 -2.00
CA LEU A 264 0.28 -6.70 -1.88
C LEU A 264 0.77 -6.42 -0.46
N LEU A 265 0.13 -5.49 0.27
CA LEU A 265 0.42 -5.24 1.68
C LEU A 265 0.07 -6.44 2.55
N CYS A 266 -1.09 -7.06 2.30
CA CYS A 266 -1.48 -8.30 2.98
C CYS A 266 -0.46 -9.40 2.75
N GLY A 267 -0.04 -9.62 1.49
CA GLY A 267 0.97 -10.60 1.11
C GLY A 267 2.32 -10.35 1.78
N ALA A 268 2.82 -9.12 1.72
CA ALA A 268 4.08 -8.74 2.35
C ALA A 268 4.06 -8.87 3.88
N SER A 269 2.94 -8.52 4.53
CA SER A 269 2.78 -8.67 5.97
C SER A 269 2.72 -10.13 6.39
N ALA A 270 1.93 -10.93 5.70
CA ALA A 270 1.75 -12.35 6.01
C ALA A 270 2.98 -13.19 5.64
N SER A 271 3.75 -12.80 4.62
CA SER A 271 5.05 -13.38 4.27
C SER A 271 6.00 -13.33 5.48
N ARG A 272 6.07 -12.19 6.15
CA ARG A 272 6.88 -12.05 7.37
C ARG A 272 6.36 -12.90 8.53
N MET A 273 5.04 -13.05 8.67
CA MET A 273 4.43 -13.85 9.74
C MET A 273 4.67 -15.36 9.53
N LYS A 274 4.65 -15.82 8.29
CA LYS A 274 4.78 -17.24 7.95
C LYS A 274 6.21 -17.66 7.60
N GLY A 275 7.08 -16.69 7.25
CA GLY A 275 8.44 -16.97 6.80
C GLY A 275 8.51 -17.57 5.39
N GLU A 276 7.49 -17.37 4.56
CA GLU A 276 7.41 -17.88 3.19
C GLU A 276 7.50 -16.75 2.16
N ALA A 277 8.08 -17.04 0.99
CA ALA A 277 8.21 -16.08 -0.10
C ALA A 277 6.85 -15.65 -0.66
N PHE A 278 6.77 -14.41 -1.11
CA PHE A 278 5.60 -13.78 -1.73
C PHE A 278 5.90 -13.37 -3.17
N ASN A 279 5.07 -13.82 -4.10
CA ASN A 279 5.13 -13.40 -5.49
C ASN A 279 4.05 -12.36 -5.79
N ALA A 280 4.43 -11.08 -5.73
CA ALA A 280 3.54 -9.94 -5.90
C ALA A 280 2.86 -9.93 -7.29
N ASP A 281 3.59 -10.23 -8.36
CA ASP A 281 3.06 -10.20 -9.72
C ASP A 281 2.02 -11.30 -9.94
N GLN A 282 2.30 -12.52 -9.44
CA GLN A 282 1.35 -13.63 -9.51
C GLN A 282 0.10 -13.34 -8.68
N GLU A 283 0.23 -12.67 -7.55
CA GLU A 283 -0.89 -12.26 -6.73
C GLU A 283 -1.80 -11.29 -7.48
N LEU A 284 -1.24 -10.29 -8.17
CA LEU A 284 -2.02 -9.36 -8.99
C LEU A 284 -2.80 -10.06 -10.11
N ILE A 285 -2.20 -11.07 -10.74
CA ILE A 285 -2.89 -11.90 -11.74
C ILE A 285 -4.09 -12.60 -11.10
N ALA A 286 -3.90 -13.21 -9.93
CA ALA A 286 -4.97 -13.92 -9.23
C ALA A 286 -6.10 -12.98 -8.81
N GLN A 287 -5.76 -11.82 -8.26
CA GLN A 287 -6.71 -10.78 -7.90
C GLN A 287 -7.47 -10.27 -9.13
N GLY A 288 -6.77 -10.10 -10.26
CA GLY A 288 -7.37 -9.73 -11.54
C GLY A 288 -8.40 -10.75 -12.02
N VAL A 289 -8.02 -12.03 -12.09
CA VAL A 289 -8.94 -13.12 -12.50
C VAL A 289 -10.14 -13.21 -11.55
N GLY A 290 -9.91 -13.12 -10.23
CA GLY A 290 -10.99 -13.15 -9.24
C GLY A 290 -11.99 -12.01 -9.47
N ASN A 291 -11.52 -10.77 -9.63
CA ASN A 291 -12.36 -9.59 -9.83
C ASN A 291 -13.07 -9.56 -11.20
N ILE A 292 -12.52 -10.21 -12.22
CA ILE A 292 -13.23 -10.43 -13.51
C ILE A 292 -14.41 -11.39 -13.33
N LEU A 293 -14.24 -12.44 -12.52
CA LEU A 293 -15.28 -13.45 -12.34
C LEU A 293 -16.39 -13.00 -11.39
N LEU A 294 -16.07 -12.28 -10.32
CA LEU A 294 -17.01 -11.90 -9.26
C LEU A 294 -18.31 -11.24 -9.77
N PRO A 295 -18.28 -10.24 -10.66
CA PRO A 295 -19.49 -9.58 -11.16
C PRO A 295 -20.43 -10.50 -11.93
N LEU A 296 -19.90 -11.56 -12.55
CA LEU A 296 -20.71 -12.54 -13.29
C LEU A 296 -21.61 -13.37 -12.36
N PHE A 297 -21.28 -13.42 -11.07
CA PHE A 297 -22.04 -14.08 -10.02
C PHE A 297 -22.83 -13.09 -9.15
N GLY A 298 -22.68 -11.78 -9.37
CA GLY A 298 -23.28 -10.72 -8.56
C GLY A 298 -22.45 -10.39 -7.31
N GLY A 299 -21.17 -10.79 -7.31
CA GLY A 299 -20.21 -10.41 -6.27
C GLY A 299 -19.67 -9.01 -6.48
N VAL A 300 -19.29 -8.35 -5.37
CA VAL A 300 -18.61 -7.07 -5.34
C VAL A 300 -17.09 -7.26 -5.41
N PRO A 301 -16.29 -6.20 -5.72
CA PRO A 301 -14.84 -6.28 -5.75
C PRO A 301 -14.23 -6.87 -4.48
N ALA A 302 -13.20 -7.71 -4.67
CA ALA A 302 -12.47 -8.38 -3.60
C ALA A 302 -11.00 -7.99 -3.57
N THR A 303 -10.43 -8.06 -2.37
CA THR A 303 -8.98 -7.96 -2.12
C THR A 303 -8.55 -8.99 -1.08
N ALA A 304 -7.24 -9.18 -0.91
CA ALA A 304 -6.74 -9.96 0.20
C ALA A 304 -6.92 -9.21 1.53
N ALA A 305 -7.42 -9.89 2.55
CA ALA A 305 -7.76 -9.28 3.83
C ALA A 305 -6.75 -9.66 4.92
N ILE A 306 -6.01 -8.66 5.45
CA ILE A 306 -4.98 -8.86 6.48
C ILE A 306 -5.55 -9.57 7.71
N ALA A 307 -6.74 -9.17 8.19
CA ALA A 307 -7.36 -9.76 9.36
C ALA A 307 -7.66 -11.26 9.19
N ARG A 308 -8.27 -11.65 8.07
CA ARG A 308 -8.58 -13.06 7.73
C ARG A 308 -7.30 -13.88 7.53
N THR A 309 -6.34 -13.33 6.78
CA THR A 309 -5.03 -13.94 6.53
C THR A 309 -4.26 -14.16 7.83
N SER A 310 -4.23 -13.18 8.73
CA SER A 310 -3.60 -13.34 10.06
C SER A 310 -4.25 -14.43 10.90
N VAL A 311 -5.57 -14.55 10.85
CA VAL A 311 -6.29 -15.64 11.54
C VAL A 311 -5.89 -16.98 10.94
N ALA A 312 -5.86 -17.12 9.62
CA ALA A 312 -5.45 -18.35 8.92
C ALA A 312 -4.04 -18.80 9.35
N VAL A 313 -3.06 -17.89 9.27
CA VAL A 313 -1.67 -18.17 9.66
C VAL A 313 -1.57 -18.58 11.14
N LYS A 314 -2.22 -17.83 12.05
CA LYS A 314 -2.21 -18.13 13.50
C LYS A 314 -2.98 -19.42 13.85
N SER A 315 -3.92 -19.86 13.02
CA SER A 315 -4.65 -21.12 13.20
C SER A 315 -3.91 -22.34 12.66
N GLY A 316 -2.69 -22.19 12.18
CA GLY A 316 -1.83 -23.29 11.75
C GLY A 316 -2.01 -23.69 10.29
N GLN A 317 -2.46 -22.78 9.44
CA GLN A 317 -2.54 -22.95 7.99
C GLN A 317 -1.26 -23.56 7.42
N GLN A 318 -1.38 -24.58 6.59
CA GLN A 318 -0.27 -25.23 5.91
C GLN A 318 -0.17 -24.80 4.45
N THR A 319 -1.28 -24.81 3.72
CA THR A 319 -1.34 -24.51 2.28
C THR A 319 -2.50 -23.57 1.95
N ARG A 320 -2.57 -23.14 0.68
CA ARG A 320 -3.69 -22.37 0.13
C ARG A 320 -5.05 -23.08 0.25
N LEU A 321 -5.08 -24.39 0.49
CA LEU A 321 -6.32 -25.12 0.73
C LEU A 321 -7.09 -24.61 1.94
N THR A 322 -6.45 -23.99 2.92
CA THR A 322 -7.14 -23.29 4.01
C THR A 322 -8.17 -22.29 3.48
N SER A 323 -7.81 -21.47 2.47
CA SER A 323 -8.75 -20.50 1.87
C SER A 323 -9.86 -21.20 1.06
N VAL A 324 -9.54 -22.30 0.41
CA VAL A 324 -10.54 -23.12 -0.29
C VAL A 324 -11.53 -23.71 0.70
N PHE A 325 -11.06 -24.32 1.81
CA PHE A 325 -11.93 -24.83 2.87
C PHE A 325 -12.77 -23.74 3.52
N HIS A 326 -12.17 -22.57 3.79
CA HIS A 326 -12.91 -21.41 4.26
C HIS A 326 -14.10 -21.09 3.35
N SER A 327 -13.88 -21.05 2.04
CA SER A 327 -14.95 -20.78 1.05
C SER A 327 -15.99 -21.88 0.98
N LEU A 328 -15.59 -23.14 1.08
CA LEU A 328 -16.53 -24.27 1.15
C LEU A 328 -17.40 -24.23 2.42
N PHE A 329 -16.83 -23.85 3.55
CA PHE A 329 -17.60 -23.66 4.79
C PHE A 329 -18.53 -22.45 4.70
N LEU A 330 -18.15 -21.35 4.04
CA LEU A 330 -19.05 -20.24 3.75
C LEU A 330 -20.20 -20.67 2.84
N LEU A 331 -19.89 -21.44 1.80
CA LEU A 331 -20.90 -22.00 0.91
C LEU A 331 -21.89 -22.91 1.68
N ALA A 332 -21.36 -23.81 2.49
CA ALA A 332 -22.21 -24.66 3.34
C ALA A 332 -23.08 -23.82 4.29
N SER A 333 -22.50 -22.77 4.90
CA SER A 333 -23.25 -21.84 5.76
C SER A 333 -24.35 -21.11 5.01
N MET A 334 -24.14 -20.70 3.76
CA MET A 334 -25.14 -20.06 2.92
C MET A 334 -26.36 -20.94 2.71
N PHE A 335 -26.16 -22.26 2.44
CA PHE A 335 -27.26 -23.21 2.26
C PHE A 335 -27.93 -23.63 3.55
N LEU A 336 -27.15 -23.84 4.63
CA LEU A 336 -27.66 -24.39 5.89
C LEU A 336 -28.17 -23.31 6.85
N LEU A 337 -27.51 -22.14 6.90
CA LEU A 337 -27.77 -21.07 7.87
C LEU A 337 -28.42 -19.84 7.26
N GLY A 338 -28.76 -19.83 5.96
CA GLY A 338 -29.35 -18.70 5.25
C GLY A 338 -30.52 -18.06 6.00
N GLY A 339 -31.47 -18.87 6.49
CA GLY A 339 -32.62 -18.40 7.26
C GLY A 339 -32.27 -17.78 8.62
N VAL A 340 -31.16 -18.19 9.24
CA VAL A 340 -30.64 -17.56 10.48
C VAL A 340 -29.96 -16.26 10.14
N MET A 341 -29.15 -16.24 9.09
CA MET A 341 -28.44 -15.05 8.63
C MET A 341 -29.40 -13.93 8.17
N ALA A 342 -30.55 -14.32 7.59
CA ALA A 342 -31.59 -13.37 7.19
C ALA A 342 -32.14 -12.52 8.34
N ARG A 343 -32.11 -13.06 9.57
CA ARG A 343 -32.63 -12.40 10.78
C ARG A 343 -31.60 -11.57 11.54
N LEU A 344 -30.34 -11.52 11.05
CA LEU A 344 -29.29 -10.76 11.71
C LEU A 344 -29.61 -9.25 11.69
N PRO A 345 -29.61 -8.56 12.85
CA PRO A 345 -29.83 -7.10 12.87
C PRO A 345 -28.68 -6.35 12.19
N LEU A 346 -29.00 -5.37 11.34
CA LEU A 346 -28.00 -4.52 10.69
C LEU A 346 -27.16 -3.75 11.71
N SER A 347 -27.76 -3.36 12.85
CA SER A 347 -27.04 -2.70 13.95
C SER A 347 -25.98 -3.61 14.60
N ALA A 348 -26.22 -4.93 14.64
CA ALA A 348 -25.21 -5.89 15.08
C ALA A 348 -24.01 -5.94 14.10
N LEU A 349 -24.29 -5.96 12.81
CA LEU A 349 -23.24 -5.91 11.78
C LEU A 349 -22.47 -4.59 11.82
N ALA A 350 -23.17 -3.46 12.04
CA ALA A 350 -22.53 -2.16 12.21
C ALA A 350 -21.60 -2.12 13.42
N GLY A 351 -22.00 -2.74 14.55
CA GLY A 351 -21.12 -2.89 15.72
C GLY A 351 -19.84 -3.67 15.40
N VAL A 352 -19.95 -4.76 14.64
CA VAL A 352 -18.77 -5.52 14.16
C VAL A 352 -17.85 -4.64 13.30
N LEU A 353 -18.43 -3.88 12.37
CA LEU A 353 -17.65 -3.03 11.45
C LEU A 353 -16.96 -1.88 12.18
N MET A 354 -17.60 -1.24 13.16
CA MET A 354 -16.97 -0.19 13.98
C MET A 354 -15.76 -0.71 14.77
N VAL A 355 -15.90 -1.88 15.40
CA VAL A 355 -14.76 -2.51 16.11
C VAL A 355 -13.67 -2.94 15.12
N THR A 356 -14.05 -3.42 13.95
CA THR A 356 -13.09 -3.82 12.91
C THR A 356 -12.34 -2.60 12.38
N ALA A 357 -13.03 -1.49 12.14
CA ALA A 357 -12.43 -0.21 11.74
C ALA A 357 -11.39 0.27 12.76
N TRP A 358 -11.71 0.20 14.05
CA TRP A 358 -10.76 0.50 15.12
C TRP A 358 -9.53 -0.40 15.08
N ARG A 359 -9.72 -1.71 14.88
CA ARG A 359 -8.64 -2.72 14.91
C ARG A 359 -7.78 -2.77 13.65
N MET A 360 -8.22 -2.19 12.54
CA MET A 360 -7.42 -2.16 11.31
C MET A 360 -6.31 -1.11 11.33
N ASN A 361 -6.35 -0.17 12.28
CA ASN A 361 -5.27 0.79 12.47
C ASN A 361 -4.01 0.10 13.00
N ASP A 362 -2.86 0.49 12.45
CA ASP A 362 -1.55 0.12 13.00
C ASP A 362 -1.18 1.03 14.18
N TRP A 363 -1.81 0.75 15.34
CA TRP A 363 -1.58 1.55 16.56
C TRP A 363 -0.14 1.54 17.04
N GLU A 364 0.61 0.46 16.76
CA GLU A 364 2.03 0.35 17.13
C GLU A 364 2.87 1.25 16.26
N GLY A 365 2.69 1.20 14.94
CA GLY A 365 3.36 2.06 13.98
C GLY A 365 3.02 3.54 14.18
N ILE A 366 1.75 3.88 14.39
CA ILE A 366 1.31 5.25 14.70
C ILE A 366 2.00 5.76 15.96
N ARG A 367 1.93 5.00 17.05
CA ARG A 367 2.58 5.36 18.32
C ARG A 367 4.09 5.51 18.16
N TYR A 368 4.71 4.68 17.34
CA TYR A 368 6.15 4.72 17.07
C TYR A 368 6.56 6.05 16.43
N ILE A 369 5.91 6.47 15.34
CA ILE A 369 6.28 7.72 14.65
C ILE A 369 6.03 8.96 15.51
N PHE A 370 4.94 8.97 16.31
CA PHE A 370 4.65 10.10 17.22
C PHE A 370 5.60 10.14 18.43
N ARG A 371 5.88 9.00 19.04
CA ARG A 371 6.79 8.91 20.20
C ARG A 371 8.21 9.35 19.84
N HIS A 372 8.70 8.96 18.67
CA HIS A 372 10.05 9.31 18.22
C HIS A 372 10.08 10.64 17.45
N LYS A 373 8.96 11.36 17.35
CA LYS A 373 8.86 12.69 16.74
C LYS A 373 9.41 12.75 15.30
N PHE A 374 9.16 11.72 14.50
CA PHE A 374 9.52 11.71 13.07
C PHE A 374 8.65 12.69 12.28
N LYS A 375 9.06 13.97 12.24
CA LYS A 375 8.25 15.06 11.66
C LYS A 375 7.75 14.75 10.24
N SER A 376 8.61 14.25 9.36
CA SER A 376 8.22 13.86 7.99
C SER A 376 7.22 12.69 7.99
N GLY A 377 7.41 11.68 8.83
CA GLY A 377 6.48 10.56 8.94
C GLY A 377 5.11 10.98 9.49
N ILE A 378 5.10 11.87 10.49
CA ILE A 378 3.86 12.41 11.08
C ILE A 378 3.09 13.24 10.03
N SER A 379 3.77 14.11 9.28
CA SER A 379 3.12 14.92 8.25
C SER A 379 2.57 14.06 7.11
N GLN A 380 3.32 13.06 6.64
CA GLN A 380 2.84 12.09 5.63
C GLN A 380 1.59 11.36 6.12
N PHE A 381 1.61 10.85 7.36
CA PHE A 381 0.49 10.16 7.99
C PHE A 381 -0.76 11.06 8.05
N LEU A 382 -0.63 12.27 8.60
CA LEU A 382 -1.76 13.18 8.79
C LEU A 382 -2.35 13.66 7.47
N ILE A 383 -1.50 14.06 6.51
CA ILE A 383 -1.94 14.53 5.19
C ILE A 383 -2.69 13.41 4.48
N THR A 384 -2.14 12.20 4.45
CA THR A 384 -2.80 11.06 3.78
C THR A 384 -4.09 10.68 4.49
N MET A 385 -4.13 10.65 5.81
CA MET A 385 -5.33 10.34 6.59
C MET A 385 -6.45 11.35 6.31
N LEU A 386 -6.14 12.64 6.37
CA LEU A 386 -7.12 13.70 6.10
C LEU A 386 -7.57 13.67 4.64
N ALA A 387 -6.63 13.52 3.71
CA ALA A 387 -6.97 13.40 2.29
C ALA A 387 -7.89 12.21 2.02
N THR A 388 -7.68 11.07 2.70
CA THR A 388 -8.54 9.87 2.57
C THR A 388 -9.97 10.13 3.03
N VAL A 389 -10.15 10.93 4.08
CA VAL A 389 -11.49 11.24 4.62
C VAL A 389 -12.23 12.29 3.77
N VAL A 390 -11.49 13.26 3.20
CA VAL A 390 -12.08 14.43 2.51
C VAL A 390 -12.25 14.20 1.00
N PHE A 391 -11.26 13.55 0.37
CA PHE A 391 -11.24 13.26 -1.07
C PHE A 391 -11.56 11.79 -1.34
N ASP A 392 -11.55 11.41 -2.61
CA ASP A 392 -11.58 9.99 -2.95
C ASP A 392 -10.25 9.29 -2.61
N LEU A 393 -10.30 7.96 -2.47
CA LEU A 393 -9.17 7.16 -2.02
C LEU A 393 -7.99 7.20 -3.01
N THR A 394 -8.23 7.35 -4.30
CA THR A 394 -7.18 7.44 -5.33
C THR A 394 -6.39 8.73 -5.19
N VAL A 395 -7.11 9.84 -5.06
CA VAL A 395 -6.50 11.17 -4.84
C VAL A 395 -5.69 11.16 -3.55
N ALA A 396 -6.20 10.56 -2.48
CA ALA A 396 -5.52 10.50 -1.19
C ALA A 396 -4.17 9.75 -1.27
N ILE A 397 -4.14 8.59 -1.94
CA ILE A 397 -2.90 7.82 -2.13
C ILE A 397 -1.92 8.61 -2.98
N LEU A 398 -2.39 9.17 -4.10
CA LEU A 398 -1.56 9.96 -4.99
C LEU A 398 -0.94 11.16 -4.27
N LEU A 399 -1.74 11.91 -3.52
CA LEU A 399 -1.26 13.02 -2.70
C LEU A 399 -0.22 12.56 -1.66
N GLY A 400 -0.46 11.45 -0.97
CA GLY A 400 0.47 10.88 -0.01
C GLY A 400 1.81 10.49 -0.64
N VAL A 401 1.79 9.83 -1.80
CA VAL A 401 3.00 9.42 -2.53
C VAL A 401 3.75 10.62 -3.08
N VAL A 402 3.05 11.55 -3.75
CA VAL A 402 3.65 12.78 -4.30
C VAL A 402 4.28 13.61 -3.19
N TYR A 403 3.56 13.83 -2.09
CA TYR A 403 4.08 14.56 -0.93
C TYR A 403 5.34 13.88 -0.35
N SER A 404 5.34 12.56 -0.27
CA SER A 404 6.51 11.80 0.20
C SER A 404 7.69 11.92 -0.74
N ALA A 405 7.46 11.89 -2.06
CA ALA A 405 8.49 12.09 -3.07
C ALA A 405 9.09 13.50 -2.97
N ILE A 406 8.26 14.54 -2.80
CA ILE A 406 8.72 15.92 -2.60
C ILE A 406 9.58 16.04 -1.33
N LEU A 407 9.13 15.47 -0.20
CA LEU A 407 9.92 15.47 1.04
C LEU A 407 11.25 14.74 0.89
N TYR A 408 11.27 13.62 0.16
CA TYR A 408 12.49 12.88 -0.12
C TYR A 408 13.44 13.69 -1.01
N MET A 409 12.94 14.30 -2.08
CA MET A 409 13.72 15.17 -2.96
C MET A 409 14.29 16.36 -2.20
N ALA A 410 13.47 17.06 -1.40
CA ALA A 410 13.93 18.20 -0.59
C ALA A 410 15.01 17.81 0.42
N LYS A 411 14.92 16.60 1.00
CA LYS A 411 15.96 16.09 1.91
C LYS A 411 17.22 15.67 1.17
N SER A 412 17.09 15.16 -0.04
CA SER A 412 18.21 14.66 -0.86
C SER A 412 18.89 15.75 -1.65
N SER A 413 18.31 16.96 -1.76
CA SER A 413 18.88 18.09 -2.49
C SER A 413 20.06 18.76 -1.77
N HIS A 414 20.30 18.43 -0.49
CA HIS A 414 21.47 18.95 0.21
C HIS A 414 22.75 18.27 -0.29
N ILE A 415 23.59 19.06 -0.94
CA ILE A 415 24.94 18.67 -1.35
C ILE A 415 25.94 19.37 -0.44
N HIS A 416 26.96 18.64 -0.02
CA HIS A 416 28.03 19.20 0.80
C HIS A 416 29.30 19.28 -0.01
N VAL A 417 29.90 20.46 -0.04
CA VAL A 417 31.22 20.67 -0.61
C VAL A 417 32.15 21.18 0.48
N ASN A 418 33.21 20.44 0.74
CA ASN A 418 34.23 20.81 1.71
C ASN A 418 35.55 21.06 0.96
N PHE A 419 36.10 22.23 1.12
CA PHE A 419 37.42 22.57 0.59
C PHE A 419 38.49 22.23 1.62
N SER A 420 39.60 21.69 1.16
CA SER A 420 40.74 21.37 2.00
C SER A 420 42.03 21.67 1.27
N ASP A 421 42.88 22.42 1.94
CA ASP A 421 44.27 22.60 1.50
C ASP A 421 45.01 21.24 1.59
N ILE A 422 46.02 21.08 0.74
CA ILE A 422 46.80 19.85 0.72
C ILE A 422 47.88 19.92 1.81
N ASP A 423 47.80 18.99 2.77
CA ASP A 423 48.77 18.85 3.85
C ASP A 423 49.93 17.91 3.42
N ALA A 424 51.03 18.52 2.98
CA ALA A 424 52.22 17.78 2.55
C ALA A 424 52.77 16.82 3.59
N ASN A 425 52.57 17.06 4.91
CA ASN A 425 53.04 16.20 5.97
C ASN A 425 52.31 14.84 6.03
N LYS A 426 51.14 14.76 5.42
CA LYS A 426 50.36 13.50 5.30
C LYS A 426 50.75 12.66 4.10
N LEU A 427 51.50 13.22 3.16
CA LEU A 427 52.01 12.54 1.97
C LEU A 427 53.33 11.86 2.33
N ARG A 428 53.32 10.53 2.55
CA ARG A 428 54.48 9.75 2.99
C ARG A 428 55.71 9.76 2.07
N SER A 429 55.58 10.28 0.84
CA SER A 429 56.58 10.28 -0.21
C SER A 429 57.16 11.66 -0.54
N VAL A 430 56.78 12.72 0.19
CA VAL A 430 57.19 14.09 -0.15
C VAL A 430 58.02 14.67 0.98
N GLU A 431 59.31 14.97 0.69
CA GLU A 431 60.20 15.72 1.58
C GLU A 431 60.05 17.23 1.29
N GLY A 432 59.55 18.00 2.27
CA GLY A 432 59.31 19.44 2.15
C GLY A 432 57.86 19.79 1.71
N LYS A 433 57.58 21.07 1.51
CA LYS A 433 56.29 21.57 0.97
C LYS A 433 56.57 22.23 -0.39
N PRO A 434 56.37 21.49 -1.52
CA PRO A 434 56.53 22.04 -2.86
C PRO A 434 55.59 23.25 -3.09
N PRO A 435 56.04 24.32 -3.76
CA PRO A 435 55.23 25.52 -3.98
C PRO A 435 53.87 25.28 -4.63
N ILE A 436 53.78 24.32 -5.54
CA ILE A 436 52.53 23.99 -6.23
C ILE A 436 51.41 23.53 -5.26
N LEU A 437 51.77 22.93 -4.13
CA LEU A 437 50.78 22.50 -3.13
C LEU A 437 50.20 23.65 -2.32
N GLU A 438 50.82 24.86 -2.35
CA GLU A 438 50.30 26.04 -1.69
C GLU A 438 49.12 26.65 -2.44
N THR A 439 49.05 26.43 -3.76
CA THR A 439 47.99 26.93 -4.64
C THR A 439 47.05 25.79 -5.08
N ALA A 440 47.23 24.60 -4.53
CA ALA A 440 46.38 23.44 -4.84
C ALA A 440 45.41 23.11 -3.71
N GLY A 441 44.20 22.71 -4.09
CA GLY A 441 43.18 22.29 -3.14
C GLY A 441 42.26 21.19 -3.62
N VAL A 442 41.66 20.51 -2.66
CA VAL A 442 40.70 19.43 -2.92
C VAL A 442 39.29 19.88 -2.52
N ALA A 443 38.35 19.80 -3.46
CA ALA A 443 36.93 19.98 -3.22
C ALA A 443 36.27 18.60 -3.05
N TYR A 444 35.92 18.25 -1.84
CA TYR A 444 35.20 17.00 -1.53
C TYR A 444 33.71 17.22 -1.70
N ILE A 445 33.13 16.65 -2.77
CA ILE A 445 31.72 16.77 -3.13
C ILE A 445 30.99 15.52 -2.63
N THR A 446 30.01 15.73 -1.74
CA THR A 446 29.26 14.65 -1.11
C THR A 446 27.75 14.89 -1.27
N GLY A 447 27.04 13.90 -1.78
CA GLY A 447 25.61 13.95 -2.09
C GLY A 447 25.34 13.69 -3.56
N ALA A 448 24.06 13.45 -3.89
CA ALA A 448 23.65 13.29 -5.29
C ALA A 448 23.57 14.68 -5.96
N LEU A 449 24.18 14.83 -7.12
CA LEU A 449 24.11 16.07 -7.91
C LEU A 449 23.03 15.92 -8.98
N PHE A 450 21.85 16.45 -8.69
CA PHE A 450 20.68 16.39 -9.57
C PHE A 450 19.99 17.77 -9.61
N PHE A 451 18.99 17.95 -10.46
CA PHE A 451 18.33 19.24 -10.69
C PHE A 451 17.98 20.00 -9.39
N GLY A 452 17.57 19.30 -8.32
CA GLY A 452 17.22 19.92 -7.04
C GLY A 452 18.42 20.33 -6.18
N ALA A 453 19.64 19.92 -6.52
CA ALA A 453 20.87 20.21 -5.79
C ALA A 453 21.79 21.22 -6.52
N VAL A 454 21.47 21.59 -7.76
CA VAL A 454 22.34 22.45 -8.61
C VAL A 454 22.57 23.83 -7.99
N ASP A 455 21.52 24.47 -7.47
CA ASP A 455 21.65 25.81 -6.88
C ASP A 455 22.56 25.80 -5.64
N GLU A 456 22.38 24.81 -4.76
CA GLU A 456 23.24 24.62 -3.57
C GLU A 456 24.68 24.30 -3.98
N PHE A 457 24.86 23.44 -4.99
CA PHE A 457 26.17 23.12 -5.55
C PHE A 457 26.88 24.38 -6.09
N ASN A 458 26.24 25.16 -6.92
CA ASN A 458 26.81 26.39 -7.49
C ASN A 458 27.15 27.41 -6.40
N HIS A 459 26.25 27.54 -5.39
CA HIS A 459 26.51 28.44 -4.26
C HIS A 459 27.74 28.00 -3.47
N ARG A 460 27.88 26.71 -3.17
CA ARG A 460 29.05 26.17 -2.47
C ARG A 460 30.32 26.27 -3.28
N MET A 461 30.26 26.00 -4.58
CA MET A 461 31.44 26.15 -5.44
C MET A 461 31.91 27.61 -5.60
N ALA A 462 30.98 28.57 -5.50
CA ALA A 462 31.34 30.00 -5.47
C ALA A 462 32.10 30.42 -4.20
N GLU A 463 32.02 29.66 -3.10
CA GLU A 463 32.78 29.86 -1.86
C GLU A 463 34.19 29.26 -1.92
N MET A 464 34.61 28.69 -3.07
CA MET A 464 35.90 28.02 -3.22
C MET A 464 37.06 29.00 -3.00
N PRO A 465 38.06 28.60 -2.17
CA PRO A 465 39.29 29.39 -2.03
C PRO A 465 40.01 29.55 -3.37
N GLN A 466 40.93 30.52 -3.42
CA GLN A 466 41.70 30.78 -4.64
C GLN A 466 42.77 29.71 -4.83
N TYR A 467 42.41 28.63 -5.55
CA TYR A 467 43.34 27.61 -5.98
C TYR A 467 43.61 27.75 -7.47
N ASP A 468 44.85 27.45 -7.89
CA ASP A 468 45.23 27.34 -9.29
C ASP A 468 45.07 25.90 -9.78
N HIS A 469 45.26 24.94 -8.86
CA HIS A 469 45.13 23.51 -9.12
C HIS A 469 43.99 22.94 -8.27
N ILE A 470 42.93 22.46 -8.91
CA ILE A 470 41.69 22.04 -8.23
C ILE A 470 41.47 20.55 -8.47
N ILE A 471 41.35 19.78 -7.39
CA ILE A 471 41.01 18.35 -7.42
C ILE A 471 39.56 18.19 -6.96
N LEU A 472 38.67 17.82 -7.87
CA LEU A 472 37.26 17.54 -7.58
C LEU A 472 37.11 16.06 -7.14
N SER A 473 36.95 15.84 -5.86
CA SER A 473 36.74 14.50 -5.31
C SER A 473 35.27 14.16 -5.23
N MET A 474 34.84 13.20 -6.06
CA MET A 474 33.44 12.75 -6.18
C MET A 474 33.18 11.42 -5.50
N ARG A 475 34.06 10.99 -4.58
CA ARG A 475 33.92 9.73 -3.85
C ARG A 475 32.62 9.64 -3.05
N GLY A 476 32.11 10.77 -2.63
CA GLY A 476 30.84 10.91 -1.93
C GLY A 476 29.63 11.17 -2.84
N MET A 477 29.80 11.16 -4.17
CA MET A 477 28.73 11.41 -5.14
C MET A 477 28.18 10.09 -5.69
N PRO A 478 27.01 9.60 -5.21
CA PRO A 478 26.46 8.31 -5.63
C PRO A 478 25.85 8.36 -7.03
N SER A 479 25.37 9.51 -7.46
CA SER A 479 24.69 9.69 -8.75
C SER A 479 24.71 11.14 -9.21
N VAL A 480 24.60 11.32 -10.52
CA VAL A 480 24.43 12.59 -11.19
C VAL A 480 23.32 12.44 -12.24
N ASP A 481 22.52 13.51 -12.47
CA ASP A 481 21.57 13.59 -13.57
C ASP A 481 22.06 14.56 -14.67
N VAL A 482 21.22 14.80 -15.68
CA VAL A 482 21.56 15.70 -16.79
C VAL A 482 21.85 17.12 -16.31
N SER A 483 21.05 17.66 -15.38
CA SER A 483 21.22 19.03 -14.84
C SER A 483 22.49 19.14 -14.01
N GLY A 484 22.78 18.12 -13.20
CA GLY A 484 24.00 18.05 -12.42
C GLY A 484 25.25 17.93 -13.29
N ALA A 485 25.21 17.14 -14.35
CA ALA A 485 26.30 17.01 -15.30
C ALA A 485 26.54 18.33 -16.06
N GLN A 486 25.49 19.04 -16.44
CA GLN A 486 25.60 20.35 -17.06
C GLN A 486 26.23 21.40 -16.13
N ALA A 487 25.79 21.48 -14.87
CA ALA A 487 26.37 22.38 -13.88
C ALA A 487 27.85 22.07 -13.62
N MET A 488 28.24 20.79 -13.65
CA MET A 488 29.65 20.39 -13.54
C MET A 488 30.45 20.78 -14.78
N LEU A 489 29.89 20.65 -15.99
CA LEU A 489 30.53 21.11 -17.22
C LEU A 489 30.78 22.62 -17.18
N GLU A 490 29.74 23.41 -16.85
CA GLU A 490 29.84 24.87 -16.73
C GLU A 490 30.89 25.28 -15.70
N LEU A 491 30.99 24.56 -14.57
CA LEU A 491 32.05 24.80 -13.57
C LEU A 491 33.43 24.52 -14.16
N CYS A 492 33.64 23.39 -14.84
CA CYS A 492 34.91 23.01 -15.42
C CYS A 492 35.33 24.01 -16.53
N GLU A 493 34.41 24.46 -17.38
CA GLU A 493 34.65 25.49 -18.39
C GLU A 493 35.06 26.83 -17.75
N ALA A 494 34.33 27.25 -16.71
CA ALA A 494 34.64 28.48 -15.99
C ALA A 494 36.04 28.46 -15.36
N LEU A 495 36.41 27.33 -14.72
CA LEU A 495 37.73 27.16 -14.11
C LEU A 495 38.86 27.15 -15.17
N LYS A 496 38.68 26.42 -16.27
CA LYS A 496 39.65 26.39 -17.38
C LYS A 496 39.80 27.77 -18.05
N SER A 497 38.72 28.53 -18.21
CA SER A 497 38.78 29.90 -18.76
C SER A 497 39.58 30.85 -17.88
N GLN A 498 39.69 30.57 -16.58
CA GLN A 498 40.52 31.30 -15.63
C GLN A 498 41.99 30.84 -15.60
N GLY A 499 42.37 29.89 -16.46
CA GLY A 499 43.72 29.32 -16.51
C GLY A 499 44.01 28.28 -15.41
N LYS A 500 42.98 27.80 -14.70
CA LYS A 500 43.14 26.84 -13.62
C LYS A 500 43.18 25.39 -14.16
N THR A 501 43.92 24.53 -13.49
CA THR A 501 43.90 23.09 -13.79
C THR A 501 42.85 22.38 -12.96
N VAL A 502 42.13 21.46 -13.57
CA VAL A 502 41.05 20.69 -12.91
C VAL A 502 41.30 19.22 -13.10
N ALA A 503 41.38 18.51 -11.99
CA ALA A 503 41.43 17.05 -11.95
C ALA A 503 40.19 16.47 -11.27
N CYS A 504 39.72 15.31 -11.71
CA CYS A 504 38.56 14.63 -11.16
C CYS A 504 38.98 13.30 -10.56
N CYS A 505 38.47 12.94 -9.37
CA CYS A 505 38.86 11.68 -8.76
C CYS A 505 37.70 11.00 -8.00
N GLY A 506 37.85 9.68 -7.80
CA GLY A 506 36.97 8.90 -6.93
C GLY A 506 35.56 8.66 -7.46
N MET A 507 35.33 8.79 -8.74
CA MET A 507 34.02 8.61 -9.37
C MET A 507 33.59 7.15 -9.45
N THR A 508 32.28 6.92 -9.35
CA THR A 508 31.68 5.66 -9.76
C THR A 508 31.58 5.58 -11.30
N GLU A 509 31.52 4.37 -11.85
CA GLU A 509 31.33 4.17 -13.29
C GLU A 509 30.06 4.87 -13.83
N ALA A 510 28.99 4.88 -13.03
CA ALA A 510 27.77 5.57 -13.38
C ALA A 510 27.96 7.08 -13.54
N VAL A 511 28.66 7.72 -12.60
CA VAL A 511 28.97 9.17 -12.66
C VAL A 511 29.89 9.46 -13.85
N ARG A 512 30.91 8.63 -14.04
CA ARG A 512 31.86 8.76 -15.18
C ARG A 512 31.13 8.75 -16.52
N SER A 513 30.19 7.80 -16.71
CA SER A 513 29.41 7.71 -17.95
C SER A 513 28.57 8.96 -18.25
N TYR A 514 28.11 9.69 -17.23
CA TYR A 514 27.44 10.98 -17.43
C TYR A 514 28.41 12.07 -17.83
N PHE A 515 29.61 12.10 -17.26
CA PHE A 515 30.67 13.06 -17.59
C PHE A 515 31.16 12.90 -19.02
N ASP A 516 31.37 11.65 -19.46
CA ASP A 516 31.74 11.32 -20.83
C ASP A 516 30.69 11.82 -21.83
N ARG A 517 29.41 11.56 -21.54
CA ARG A 517 28.30 12.02 -22.39
C ARG A 517 28.07 13.53 -22.35
N ALA A 518 28.39 14.19 -21.26
CA ALA A 518 28.25 15.63 -21.11
C ALA A 518 29.40 16.40 -21.74
N GLY A 519 30.46 15.74 -22.25
CA GLY A 519 31.63 16.36 -22.84
C GLY A 519 32.67 16.86 -21.82
N ILE A 520 32.51 16.56 -20.53
CA ILE A 520 33.46 16.96 -19.49
C ILE A 520 34.80 16.24 -19.68
N THR A 521 34.76 14.98 -20.08
CA THR A 521 35.98 14.20 -20.38
C THR A 521 36.71 14.75 -21.61
N GLU A 522 35.99 15.17 -22.64
CA GLU A 522 36.58 15.83 -23.82
C GLU A 522 37.22 17.19 -23.46
N LEU A 523 36.58 17.92 -22.53
CA LEU A 523 37.08 19.22 -22.05
C LEU A 523 38.35 19.07 -21.20
N LEU A 524 38.37 18.12 -20.25
CA LEU A 524 39.47 17.98 -19.27
C LEU A 524 40.62 17.10 -19.75
N GLY A 525 40.38 16.13 -20.63
CA GLY A 525 41.30 15.08 -21.03
C GLY A 525 41.21 13.84 -20.14
N GLU A 526 41.48 12.66 -20.69
CA GLU A 526 41.44 11.37 -19.95
C GLU A 526 42.49 11.35 -18.82
N GLU A 527 43.60 12.04 -18.98
CA GLU A 527 44.70 12.20 -18.03
C GLU A 527 44.30 12.92 -16.75
N SER A 528 43.19 13.68 -16.77
CA SER A 528 42.69 14.43 -15.61
C SER A 528 41.84 13.58 -14.65
N TYR A 529 41.73 12.27 -14.88
CA TYR A 529 40.87 11.39 -14.08
C TYR A 529 41.68 10.37 -13.27
N PHE A 530 41.50 10.41 -11.97
CA PHE A 530 42.26 9.63 -11.01
C PHE A 530 41.36 8.74 -10.14
N TRP A 531 41.91 7.65 -9.63
CA TRP A 531 41.21 6.77 -8.69
C TRP A 531 40.98 7.45 -7.32
N SER A 532 41.94 8.25 -6.87
CA SER A 532 41.90 8.92 -5.57
C SER A 532 42.49 10.32 -5.64
N ALA A 533 42.18 11.15 -4.64
CA ALA A 533 42.79 12.48 -4.52
C ALA A 533 44.32 12.39 -4.32
N ASP A 534 44.81 11.36 -3.60
CA ASP A 534 46.23 11.15 -3.39
C ASP A 534 46.98 10.92 -4.72
N GLN A 535 46.39 10.17 -5.64
CA GLN A 535 46.99 9.97 -6.98
C GLN A 535 47.00 11.25 -7.78
N ALA A 536 45.92 12.05 -7.76
CA ALA A 536 45.86 13.35 -8.43
C ALA A 536 46.88 14.32 -7.86
N ILE A 537 47.12 14.29 -6.54
CA ILE A 537 48.16 15.13 -5.89
C ILE A 537 49.56 14.69 -6.30
N LEU A 538 49.82 13.36 -6.37
CA LEU A 538 51.16 12.85 -6.80
C LEU A 538 51.44 13.17 -8.25
N ASP A 539 50.45 13.06 -9.14
CA ASP A 539 50.58 13.42 -10.54
C ASP A 539 50.92 14.93 -10.72
N LEU A 540 50.26 15.78 -9.91
CA LEU A 540 50.53 17.21 -9.89
C LEU A 540 51.97 17.51 -9.44
N LEU A 541 52.52 16.75 -8.50
CA LEU A 541 53.91 16.91 -8.04
C LEU A 541 54.91 16.39 -9.09
N ASP A 542 54.61 15.30 -9.77
CA ASP A 542 55.46 14.75 -10.82
C ASP A 542 55.55 15.71 -12.03
N ALA A 543 54.47 16.44 -12.34
CA ALA A 543 54.45 17.43 -13.39
C ALA A 543 55.37 18.64 -13.07
N GLU A 544 55.42 19.12 -11.81
CA GLU A 544 56.33 20.21 -11.38
C GLU A 544 57.81 19.83 -11.45
N ILE A 545 58.14 18.53 -11.31
CA ILE A 545 59.54 18.05 -11.35
C ILE A 545 60.08 18.01 -12.79
N VAL A 546 59.20 17.97 -13.78
CA VAL A 546 59.55 17.84 -15.22
C VAL A 546 59.66 19.23 -15.90
N GLU A 547 59.07 20.26 -15.34
CA GLU A 547 59.26 21.67 -15.78
C GLU A 547 60.53 22.29 -15.11
#